data_bb09e1dd33484781dffb032f4dc1ab80
#
_entry.id   bb09e1dd33484781dffb032f4dc1ab80
#
_cell.length_a   1.000
_cell.length_b   1.000
_cell.length_c   1.000
_cell.angle_alpha   90.00
_cell.angle_beta   90.00
_cell.angle_gamma   90.00
#
_symmetry.space_group_name_H-M   'P 1'
#
loop_
_entity.id
_entity.type
_entity.pdbx_description
1 polymer ?
#
loop_
_entity_poly.entity_id
_entity_poly.type
_entity_poly.pdbx_seq_one_letter_code
_entity_poly.pdbx_strand_id
1 'polypeptide(L)'
;MSLDHAATPSVPLVFYVRLRVKPERVDEWLRAVHAIVDAMSKEDTFLSCALHRDAHDPTLFTLYERWAEPDVATFLERQDKPYRRDYVARLPELLQGPREPQVLVPLASWP
;
A
#
# COMPACT_ATOMS: atom_id res chain seq x y z
N MET A 1 -31.67 -9.51 -1.56
CA MET A 1 -31.35 -8.95 -1.73
C MET A 1 -30.19 -8.47 -1.35
N SER A 2 -29.84 -8.16 -0.75
CA SER A 2 -28.67 -7.56 -0.23
C SER A 2 -27.54 -8.50 0.02
N LEU A 3 -27.60 -9.69 -0.49
CA LEU A 3 -26.54 -10.67 -0.32
C LEU A 3 -25.21 -10.19 -0.91
N ASP A 4 -25.29 -9.43 -1.98
CA ASP A 4 -24.08 -8.91 -2.61
C ASP A 4 -23.34 -7.94 -1.71
N HIS A 5 -24.06 -7.27 -0.84
CA HIS A 5 -23.46 -6.31 0.07
C HIS A 5 -22.61 -6.97 1.15
N ALA A 6 -22.94 -8.23 1.47
CA ALA A 6 -22.16 -8.97 2.46
C ALA A 6 -20.78 -9.34 1.94
N ALA A 7 -20.63 -9.50 0.62
CA ALA A 7 -19.38 -9.93 0.02
C ALA A 7 -18.42 -8.75 -0.23
N THR A 8 -18.94 -7.52 -0.34
CA THR A 8 -18.15 -6.34 -0.65
C THR A 8 -18.33 -5.28 0.44
N PRO A 9 -17.27 -4.91 1.14
CA PRO A 9 -17.39 -3.85 2.14
C PRO A 9 -17.89 -2.54 1.52
N SER A 10 -18.79 -1.85 2.20
CA SER A 10 -19.29 -0.56 1.74
C SER A 10 -18.27 0.54 1.89
N VAL A 11 -17.29 0.36 2.80
CA VAL A 11 -16.23 1.33 3.04
C VAL A 11 -14.91 0.62 2.78
N PRO A 12 -14.08 1.15 1.89
CA PRO A 12 -12.78 0.52 1.62
C PRO A 12 -11.83 0.63 2.80
N LEU A 13 -10.91 -0.33 2.87
CA LEU A 13 -9.77 -0.25 3.76
C LEU A 13 -8.75 0.65 3.08
N VAL A 14 -8.29 1.68 3.76
CA VAL A 14 -7.37 2.67 3.20
C VAL A 14 -6.11 2.73 4.02
N PHE A 15 -4.97 2.65 3.32
CA PHE A 15 -3.65 2.83 3.93
C PHE A 15 -2.98 4.06 3.36
N TYR A 16 -2.31 4.80 4.22
CA TYR A 16 -1.41 5.87 3.84
C TYR A 16 -0.05 5.52 4.43
N VAL A 17 0.93 5.24 3.59
CA VAL A 17 2.22 4.73 4.04
C VAL A 17 3.32 5.69 3.63
N ARG A 18 4.11 6.13 4.60
CA ARG A 18 5.28 6.98 4.36
C ARG A 18 6.54 6.15 4.42
N LEU A 19 7.44 6.39 3.47
CA LEU A 19 8.70 5.65 3.37
C LEU A 19 9.83 6.64 3.09
N ARG A 20 10.84 6.64 3.97
CA ARG A 20 12.06 7.42 3.75
C ARG A 20 13.12 6.49 3.19
N VAL A 21 13.41 6.65 1.92
CA VAL A 21 14.32 5.79 1.19
C VAL A 21 15.74 6.33 1.28
N LYS A 22 16.71 5.46 1.41
CA LYS A 22 18.13 5.88 1.38
C LYS A 22 18.42 6.57 0.05
N PRO A 23 19.06 7.75 0.06
CA PRO A 23 19.27 8.50 -1.19
C PRO A 23 19.92 7.70 -2.31
N GLU A 24 20.88 6.86 -1.97
CA GLU A 24 21.59 6.05 -2.96
C GLU A 24 20.80 4.82 -3.42
N ARG A 25 19.66 4.53 -2.79
CA ARG A 25 18.85 3.36 -3.09
C ARG A 25 17.49 3.70 -3.69
N VAL A 26 17.28 4.97 -4.05
CA VAL A 26 15.97 5.43 -4.57
C VAL A 26 15.57 4.68 -5.82
N ASP A 27 16.44 4.57 -6.80
CA ASP A 27 16.11 3.88 -8.05
C ASP A 27 15.77 2.42 -7.83
N GLU A 28 16.52 1.76 -6.95
CA GLU A 28 16.27 0.36 -6.61
C GLU A 28 14.92 0.19 -5.92
N TRP A 29 14.60 1.07 -4.96
CA TRP A 29 13.32 1.00 -4.28
C TRP A 29 12.16 1.28 -5.24
N LEU A 30 12.31 2.27 -6.15
CA LEU A 30 11.28 2.56 -7.14
C LEU A 30 10.97 1.34 -8.00
N ARG A 31 11.99 0.61 -8.43
CA ARG A 31 11.76 -0.63 -9.18
C ARG A 31 11.02 -1.66 -8.34
N ALA A 32 11.40 -1.79 -7.08
CA ALA A 32 10.78 -2.77 -6.18
C ALA A 32 9.32 -2.42 -5.89
N VAL A 33 9.01 -1.14 -5.62
CA VAL A 33 7.63 -0.73 -5.32
C VAL A 33 6.75 -0.82 -6.56
N HIS A 34 7.27 -0.47 -7.74
CA HIS A 34 6.51 -0.65 -8.98
C HIS A 34 6.15 -2.12 -9.18
N ALA A 35 7.10 -3.01 -8.94
CA ALA A 35 6.86 -4.45 -9.11
C ALA A 35 5.80 -4.97 -8.13
N ILE A 36 5.87 -4.56 -6.86
CA ILE A 36 4.89 -5.06 -5.90
C ILE A 36 3.50 -4.48 -6.15
N VAL A 37 3.40 -3.19 -6.47
CA VAL A 37 2.10 -2.60 -6.76
C VAL A 37 1.48 -3.24 -8.01
N ASP A 38 2.30 -3.52 -9.01
CA ASP A 38 1.82 -4.21 -10.20
C ASP A 38 1.26 -5.58 -9.85
N ALA A 39 1.94 -6.33 -8.99
CA ALA A 39 1.44 -7.64 -8.53
C ALA A 39 0.16 -7.49 -7.71
N MET A 40 0.13 -6.51 -6.79
CA MET A 40 -1.06 -6.25 -5.96
C MET A 40 -2.27 -5.87 -6.81
N SER A 41 -2.05 -5.13 -7.90
CA SER A 41 -3.13 -4.65 -8.75
C SER A 41 -3.92 -5.77 -9.41
N LYS A 42 -3.39 -6.98 -9.41
CA LYS A 42 -4.06 -8.15 -9.98
C LYS A 42 -4.88 -8.93 -8.96
N GLU A 43 -4.85 -8.52 -7.69
CA GLU A 43 -5.64 -9.18 -6.65
C GLU A 43 -7.09 -8.74 -6.72
N ASP A 44 -8.00 -9.66 -6.38
CA ASP A 44 -9.45 -9.42 -6.51
C ASP A 44 -9.94 -8.24 -5.69
N THR A 45 -9.33 -8.00 -4.53
CA THR A 45 -9.79 -6.95 -3.61
C THR A 45 -9.04 -5.64 -3.77
N PHE A 46 -8.05 -5.58 -4.65
CA PHE A 46 -7.31 -4.34 -4.90
C PHE A 46 -8.21 -3.30 -5.58
N LEU A 47 -8.26 -2.08 -5.04
CA LEU A 47 -9.03 -1.00 -5.65
C LEU A 47 -8.14 0.01 -6.34
N SER A 48 -7.14 0.54 -5.64
CA SER A 48 -6.24 1.53 -6.24
C SER A 48 -4.99 1.72 -5.37
N CYS A 49 -3.95 2.25 -5.99
CA CYS A 49 -2.76 2.69 -5.28
C CYS A 49 -2.16 3.88 -6.03
N ALA A 50 -1.81 4.91 -5.29
CA ALA A 50 -1.10 6.07 -5.83
C ALA A 50 0.23 6.21 -5.12
N LEU A 51 1.29 6.39 -5.90
CA LEU A 51 2.64 6.61 -5.40
C LEU A 51 3.01 8.06 -5.63
N HIS A 52 3.45 8.74 -4.57
CA HIS A 52 3.91 10.12 -4.66
C HIS A 52 5.28 10.27 -4.04
N ARG A 53 6.06 11.20 -4.58
CA ARG A 53 7.29 11.67 -3.97
C ARG A 53 7.01 13.05 -3.39
N ASP A 54 7.56 13.32 -2.21
CA ASP A 54 7.43 14.64 -1.60
C ASP A 54 8.02 15.71 -2.52
N ALA A 55 7.35 16.85 -2.61
CA ALA A 55 7.78 17.93 -3.50
C ALA A 55 9.11 18.56 -3.08
N HIS A 56 9.45 18.47 -1.80
CA HIS A 56 10.62 19.13 -1.23
C HIS A 56 11.69 18.16 -0.73
N ASP A 57 11.37 16.88 -0.59
CA ASP A 57 12.31 15.85 -0.13
C ASP A 57 12.32 14.70 -1.14
N PRO A 58 13.39 14.59 -1.95
CA PRO A 58 13.44 13.57 -2.99
C PRO A 58 13.57 12.14 -2.47
N THR A 59 13.74 11.95 -1.16
CA THR A 59 13.86 10.62 -0.55
C THR A 59 12.60 10.20 0.19
N LEU A 60 11.60 11.08 0.30
CA LEU A 60 10.37 10.79 1.00
C LEU A 60 9.27 10.43 0.00
N PHE A 61 8.67 9.25 0.18
CA PHE A 61 7.63 8.76 -0.69
C PHE A 61 6.40 8.38 0.10
N THR A 62 5.23 8.40 -0.54
CA THR A 62 3.98 7.98 0.07
C THR A 62 3.24 7.06 -0.87
N LEU A 63 2.58 6.07 -0.27
CA LEU A 63 1.63 5.20 -0.98
C LEU A 63 0.26 5.41 -0.38
N TYR A 64 -0.72 5.67 -1.23
CA TYR A 64 -2.10 5.76 -0.83
C TYR A 64 -2.83 4.58 -1.46
N GLU A 65 -3.23 3.60 -0.62
CA GLU A 65 -3.78 2.32 -1.09
C GLU A 65 -5.21 2.16 -0.63
N ARG A 66 -6.05 1.67 -1.52
CA ARG A 66 -7.45 1.38 -1.22
C ARG A 66 -7.74 -0.08 -1.57
N TRP A 67 -8.40 -0.77 -0.65
CA TRP A 67 -8.69 -2.19 -0.80
C TRP A 67 -10.14 -2.49 -0.40
N ALA A 68 -10.78 -3.42 -1.13
CA ALA A 68 -12.12 -3.92 -0.77
C ALA A 68 -11.97 -5.04 0.26
N GLU A 69 -11.47 -4.68 1.46
CA GLU A 69 -11.26 -5.61 2.55
C GLU A 69 -11.99 -5.12 3.80
N PRO A 70 -12.49 -6.03 4.64
CA PRO A 70 -13.27 -5.62 5.81
C PRO A 70 -12.43 -5.02 6.92
N ASP A 71 -11.17 -5.44 7.07
CA ASP A 71 -10.30 -5.00 8.16
C ASP A 71 -8.85 -5.33 7.86
N VAL A 72 -7.95 -4.79 8.69
CA VAL A 72 -6.51 -4.97 8.53
C VAL A 72 -6.10 -6.43 8.70
N ALA A 73 -6.67 -7.13 9.67
CA ALA A 73 -6.29 -8.52 9.95
C ALA A 73 -6.57 -9.42 8.75
N THR A 74 -7.76 -9.27 8.16
CA THR A 74 -8.13 -10.04 6.96
C THR A 74 -7.23 -9.69 5.78
N PHE A 75 -6.94 -8.39 5.60
CA PHE A 75 -6.05 -7.94 4.55
C PHE A 75 -4.66 -8.58 4.70
N LEU A 76 -4.08 -8.53 5.88
CA LEU A 76 -2.75 -9.09 6.12
C LEU A 76 -2.71 -10.59 5.88
N GLU A 77 -3.77 -11.29 6.26
CA GLU A 77 -3.87 -12.73 6.03
C GLU A 77 -3.90 -13.06 4.54
N ARG A 78 -4.69 -12.32 3.77
CA ARG A 78 -4.80 -12.53 2.33
C ARG A 78 -3.55 -12.08 1.57
N GLN A 79 -2.85 -11.07 2.10
CA GLN A 79 -1.63 -10.55 1.51
C GLN A 79 -0.36 -11.25 1.97
N ASP A 80 -0.49 -12.35 2.72
CA ASP A 80 0.67 -13.16 3.08
C ASP A 80 1.09 -14.00 1.87
N LYS A 81 1.72 -13.33 0.93
CA LYS A 81 2.14 -13.91 -0.36
C LYS A 81 3.64 -13.78 -0.53
N PRO A 82 4.27 -14.67 -1.33
CA PRO A 82 5.72 -14.61 -1.53
C PRO A 82 6.21 -13.24 -1.99
N TYR A 83 5.52 -12.60 -2.95
CA TYR A 83 5.98 -11.31 -3.46
C TYR A 83 5.98 -10.24 -2.38
N ARG A 84 5.01 -10.29 -1.45
CA ARG A 84 4.96 -9.33 -0.36
C ARG A 84 6.03 -9.61 0.68
N ARG A 85 6.23 -10.87 1.03
CA ARG A 85 7.29 -11.24 1.99
C ARG A 85 8.66 -10.83 1.47
N ASP A 86 8.93 -11.05 0.19
CA ASP A 86 10.19 -10.68 -0.42
C ASP A 86 10.42 -9.17 -0.40
N TYR A 87 9.38 -8.41 -0.76
CA TYR A 87 9.47 -6.95 -0.73
C TYR A 87 9.73 -6.45 0.68
N VAL A 88 8.96 -6.93 1.66
CA VAL A 88 9.10 -6.49 3.06
C VAL A 88 10.49 -6.84 3.60
N ALA A 89 11.02 -8.00 3.24
CA ALA A 89 12.35 -8.43 3.67
C ALA A 89 13.46 -7.52 3.15
N ARG A 90 13.25 -6.84 2.01
CA ARG A 90 14.24 -5.94 1.43
C ARG A 90 14.20 -4.54 2.02
N LEU A 91 13.11 -4.15 2.67
CA LEU A 91 12.94 -2.77 3.13
C LEU A 91 14.03 -2.28 4.08
N PRO A 92 14.53 -3.07 5.05
CA PRO A 92 15.59 -2.59 5.92
C PRO A 92 16.87 -2.14 5.18
N GLU A 93 17.16 -2.72 4.02
CA GLU A 93 18.30 -2.32 3.22
C GLU A 93 18.05 -1.05 2.41
N LEU A 94 16.79 -0.80 2.07
CA LEU A 94 16.41 0.29 1.17
C LEU A 94 15.98 1.55 1.90
N LEU A 95 15.45 1.42 3.11
CA LEU A 95 14.88 2.56 3.84
C LEU A 95 15.83 3.08 4.90
N GLN A 96 15.70 4.37 5.21
CA GLN A 96 16.44 5.01 6.29
C GLN A 96 15.92 4.60 7.68
N GLY A 97 14.69 4.12 7.75
CA GLY A 97 14.06 3.65 8.98
C GLY A 97 12.79 2.88 8.64
N PRO A 98 12.04 2.43 9.65
CA PRO A 98 10.80 1.70 9.39
C PRO A 98 9.81 2.55 8.58
N ARG A 99 9.06 1.89 7.70
CA ARG A 99 7.94 2.58 7.03
C ARG A 99 6.88 2.92 8.07
N GLU A 100 6.12 3.98 7.78
CA GLU A 100 5.13 4.51 8.70
C GLU A 100 3.74 4.32 8.11
N PRO A 101 3.10 3.16 8.32
CA PRO A 101 1.75 2.93 7.82
C PRO A 101 0.71 3.59 8.72
N GLN A 102 -0.34 4.08 8.09
CA GLN A 102 -1.46 4.69 8.77
C GLN A 102 -2.73 4.15 8.14
N VAL A 103 -3.70 3.74 8.96
CA VAL A 103 -4.99 3.28 8.47
C VAL A 103 -5.96 4.44 8.55
N LEU A 104 -6.61 4.74 7.43
CA LEU A 104 -7.55 5.86 7.33
C LEU A 104 -8.97 5.33 7.16
N VAL A 105 -9.92 6.02 7.77
CA VAL A 105 -11.34 5.71 7.61
C VAL A 105 -11.95 6.77 6.70
N PRO A 106 -12.40 6.40 5.50
CA PRO A 106 -13.06 7.36 4.60
C PRO A 106 -14.35 7.88 5.22
N LEU A 107 -14.52 9.20 5.20
CA LEU A 107 -15.74 9.83 5.71
C LEU A 107 -16.56 10.45 4.59
N ALA A 108 -15.88 11.10 3.65
CA ALA A 108 -16.52 11.77 2.53
C ALA A 108 -15.50 12.05 1.44
N SER A 109 -15.96 12.26 0.23
CA SER A 109 -15.07 12.69 -0.85
C SER A 109 -15.81 13.71 -1.73
N TRP A 110 -15.06 14.64 -2.28
CA TRP A 110 -15.57 15.68 -3.16
C TRP A 110 -14.84 15.58 -4.49
N PRO A 111 -15.52 15.93 -5.61
CA PRO A 111 -14.87 15.92 -6.93
C PRO A 111 -13.75 16.95 -7.06
#